data_c29a992af80edec4f88a5d90d54bf941
#
_entry.id   c29a992af80edec4f88a5d90d54bf941
#
_cell.length_a   1.000
_cell.length_b   1.000
_cell.length_c   1.000
_cell.angle_alpha   90.00
_cell.angle_beta   90.00
_cell.angle_gamma   90.00
#
_symmetry.space_group_name_H-M   'P 1'
#
loop_
_entity.id
_entity.type
_entity.pdbx_description
1 polymer ?
#
loop_
_entity_poly.entity_id
_entity_poly.type
_entity_poly.pdbx_seq_one_letter_code
_entity_poly.pdbx_strand_id
1 'polypeptide(L)'
;MSATILIAEDYDDNRELLRLLLSAANYHVREARNGQECLKLARQNPPDLIMVDLSMPELDGWEVFRELKADTSTADIPCVAVTAHTDLDRGRALQVGFSAFVGKPFKTEELLATVARLVTKQAV
;
A
#
# COMPACT_ATOMS: atom_id res chain seq x y z
N MET A 1 -15.38 -13.27 3.40
CA MET A 1 -13.96 -13.34 3.80
C MET A 1 -13.33 -11.97 3.73
N SER A 2 -12.45 -11.68 4.67
CA SER A 2 -11.79 -10.39 4.71
C SER A 2 -10.62 -10.33 3.73
N ALA A 3 -10.50 -9.23 3.01
CA ALA A 3 -9.34 -9.00 2.17
C ALA A 3 -8.11 -8.75 3.06
N THR A 4 -6.94 -9.15 2.57
CA THR A 4 -5.67 -8.95 3.24
C THR A 4 -4.94 -7.77 2.63
N ILE A 5 -4.54 -6.84 3.47
CA ILE A 5 -3.80 -5.64 3.05
C ILE A 5 -2.43 -5.64 3.71
N LEU A 6 -1.39 -5.53 2.90
CA LEU A 6 -0.03 -5.39 3.39
C LEU A 6 0.33 -3.91 3.35
N ILE A 7 0.69 -3.36 4.52
CA ILE A 7 1.12 -1.96 4.61
C ILE A 7 2.63 -1.90 4.82
N ALA A 8 3.28 -1.02 4.09
CA ALA A 8 4.72 -0.76 4.23
C ALA A 8 4.92 0.69 4.64
N GLU A 9 5.33 0.88 5.87
CA GLU A 9 5.48 2.20 6.49
C GLU A 9 6.56 2.09 7.57
N ASP A 10 7.60 2.91 7.46
CA ASP A 10 8.72 2.87 8.40
C ASP A 10 8.46 3.61 9.70
N TYR A 11 7.55 4.58 9.71
CA TYR A 11 7.23 5.35 10.90
C TYR A 11 6.15 4.63 11.72
N ASP A 12 6.51 4.24 12.94
CA ASP A 12 5.67 3.38 13.78
C ASP A 12 4.27 3.94 14.03
N ASP A 13 4.16 5.25 14.30
CA ASP A 13 2.85 5.86 14.58
C ASP A 13 1.93 5.83 13.36
N ASN A 14 2.47 6.09 12.18
CA ASN A 14 1.68 6.05 10.95
C ASN A 14 1.28 4.62 10.60
N ARG A 15 2.18 3.67 10.82
CA ARG A 15 1.90 2.26 10.55
C ARG A 15 0.79 1.76 11.48
N GLU A 16 0.85 2.12 12.77
CA GLU A 16 -0.18 1.75 13.72
C GLU A 16 -1.52 2.37 13.37
N LEU A 17 -1.53 3.64 12.98
CA LEU A 17 -2.77 4.31 12.58
C LEU A 17 -3.42 3.61 11.38
N LEU A 18 -2.65 3.30 10.37
CA LEU A 18 -3.16 2.56 9.20
C LEU A 18 -3.72 1.21 9.60
N ARG A 19 -3.00 0.48 10.44
CA ARG A 19 -3.47 -0.82 10.93
C ARG A 19 -4.80 -0.71 11.66
N LEU A 20 -4.92 0.28 12.53
CA LEU A 20 -6.16 0.49 13.29
C LEU A 20 -7.33 0.84 12.39
N LEU A 21 -7.13 1.76 11.45
CA LEU A 21 -8.19 2.19 10.53
C LEU A 21 -8.66 1.04 9.64
N LEU A 22 -7.74 0.29 9.09
CA LEU A 22 -8.07 -0.82 8.19
C LEU A 22 -8.67 -2.01 8.95
N SER A 23 -8.15 -2.32 10.13
CA SER A 23 -8.68 -3.40 10.96
C SER A 23 -10.10 -3.09 11.42
N ALA A 24 -10.38 -1.83 11.75
CA ALA A 24 -11.73 -1.40 12.13
C ALA A 24 -12.73 -1.55 10.98
N ALA A 25 -12.26 -1.54 9.75
CA ALA A 25 -13.07 -1.75 8.56
C ALA A 25 -13.13 -3.24 8.15
N ASN A 26 -12.67 -4.13 9.02
CA ASN A 26 -12.72 -5.59 8.85
C ASN A 26 -11.74 -6.15 7.82
N TYR A 27 -10.67 -5.42 7.51
CA TYR A 27 -9.59 -5.97 6.70
C TYR A 27 -8.58 -6.70 7.57
N HIS A 28 -7.98 -7.73 7.02
CA HIS A 28 -6.85 -8.40 7.66
C HIS A 28 -5.59 -7.65 7.27
N VAL A 29 -4.86 -7.13 8.27
CA VAL A 29 -3.71 -6.25 8.01
C VAL A 29 -2.40 -6.95 8.36
N ARG A 30 -1.46 -6.90 7.44
CA ARG A 30 -0.08 -7.33 7.66
C ARG A 30 0.80 -6.10 7.56
N GLU A 31 1.87 -6.06 8.34
CA GLU A 31 2.72 -4.87 8.45
C GLU A 31 4.15 -5.16 8.03
N ALA A 32 4.73 -4.23 7.28
CA ALA A 32 6.15 -4.20 6.94
C ALA A 32 6.73 -2.87 7.39
N ARG A 33 7.89 -2.90 8.01
CA ARG A 33 8.56 -1.71 8.54
C ARG A 33 9.46 -1.03 7.53
N ASN A 34 9.74 -1.72 6.44
CA ASN A 34 10.61 -1.20 5.39
C ASN A 34 10.31 -1.90 4.08
N GLY A 35 10.93 -1.42 3.00
CA GLY A 35 10.68 -1.94 1.67
C GLY A 35 11.11 -3.39 1.47
N GLN A 36 12.21 -3.78 2.06
CA GLN A 36 12.71 -5.16 1.94
C GLN A 36 11.76 -6.15 2.60
N GLU A 37 11.28 -5.80 3.79
CA GLU A 37 10.29 -6.63 4.50
C GLU A 37 9.00 -6.72 3.70
N CYS A 38 8.58 -5.61 3.09
CA CYS A 38 7.39 -5.58 2.25
C CYS A 38 7.51 -6.57 1.09
N LEU A 39 8.62 -6.55 0.38
CA LEU A 39 8.87 -7.47 -0.73
C LEU A 39 8.87 -8.91 -0.28
N LYS A 40 9.53 -9.20 0.82
CA LYS A 40 9.60 -10.54 1.37
C LYS A 40 8.21 -11.07 1.72
N LEU A 41 7.42 -10.29 2.46
CA LEU A 41 6.09 -10.70 2.88
C LEU A 41 5.14 -10.85 1.70
N ALA A 42 5.21 -9.95 0.74
CA ALA A 42 4.36 -10.02 -0.46
C ALA A 42 4.65 -11.28 -1.29
N ARG A 43 5.92 -11.65 -1.41
CA ARG A 43 6.32 -12.83 -2.16
C ARG A 43 5.97 -14.13 -1.46
N GLN A 44 6.10 -14.17 -0.12
CA GLN A 44 5.79 -15.35 0.66
C GLN A 44 4.30 -15.68 0.66
N ASN A 45 3.47 -14.65 0.76
CA ASN A 45 2.04 -14.81 0.85
C ASN A 45 1.36 -13.57 0.25
N PRO A 46 1.10 -13.56 -1.06
CA PRO A 46 0.60 -12.36 -1.75
C PRO A 46 -0.70 -11.85 -1.15
N PRO A 47 -0.73 -10.57 -0.76
CA PRO A 47 -1.96 -9.93 -0.25
C PRO A 47 -2.89 -9.53 -1.38
N ASP A 48 -4.08 -9.04 -1.02
CA ASP A 48 -5.04 -8.52 -1.99
C ASP A 48 -4.74 -7.09 -2.39
N LEU A 49 -4.04 -6.35 -1.54
CA LEU A 49 -3.68 -4.95 -1.78
C LEU A 49 -2.41 -4.63 -1.02
N ILE A 50 -1.57 -3.76 -1.58
CA ILE A 50 -0.37 -3.26 -0.91
C ILE A 50 -0.46 -1.75 -0.82
N MET A 51 -0.28 -1.20 0.37
CA MET A 51 -0.14 0.24 0.58
C MET A 51 1.31 0.52 0.96
N VAL A 52 1.98 1.37 0.20
CA VAL A 52 3.40 1.61 0.39
C VAL A 52 3.71 3.10 0.50
N ASP A 53 4.43 3.47 1.57
CA ASP A 53 4.94 4.82 1.75
C ASP A 53 6.06 5.07 0.75
N LEU A 54 5.97 6.16 0.01
CA LEU A 54 6.98 6.51 -0.99
C LEU A 54 8.30 6.96 -0.37
N SER A 55 8.30 7.42 0.88
CA SER A 55 9.45 8.09 1.51
C SER A 55 10.19 7.22 2.53
N MET A 56 10.28 5.93 2.31
CA MET A 56 11.01 5.05 3.23
C MET A 56 12.52 5.12 2.97
N PRO A 57 13.34 4.96 4.03
CA PRO A 57 14.79 4.92 3.86
C PRO A 57 15.25 3.63 3.18
N GLU A 58 16.44 3.66 2.62
CA GLU A 58 17.09 2.55 1.91
C GLU A 58 16.34 2.17 0.64
N LEU A 59 15.31 1.33 0.74
CA LEU A 59 14.48 0.95 -0.39
C LEU A 59 13.16 1.72 -0.30
N ASP A 60 13.00 2.76 -1.11
CA ASP A 60 11.80 3.61 -1.05
C ASP A 60 10.60 2.96 -1.75
N GLY A 61 9.44 3.61 -1.62
CA GLY A 61 8.21 3.06 -2.18
C GLY A 61 8.20 2.94 -3.71
N TRP A 62 8.93 3.80 -4.41
CA TRP A 62 9.06 3.72 -5.86
C TRP A 62 9.79 2.44 -6.27
N GLU A 63 10.89 2.14 -5.56
CA GLU A 63 11.68 0.94 -5.80
C GLU A 63 10.92 -0.33 -5.44
N VAL A 64 10.19 -0.31 -4.32
CA VAL A 64 9.34 -1.43 -3.91
C VAL A 64 8.32 -1.73 -5.00
N PHE A 65 7.66 -0.69 -5.51
CA PHE A 65 6.66 -0.84 -6.57
C PHE A 65 7.27 -1.48 -7.82
N ARG A 66 8.44 -0.98 -8.24
CA ARG A 66 9.13 -1.52 -9.42
C ARG A 66 9.45 -3.00 -9.25
N GLU A 67 9.96 -3.39 -8.07
CA GLU A 67 10.28 -4.78 -7.77
C GLU A 67 9.04 -5.67 -7.76
N LEU A 68 7.93 -5.18 -7.20
CA LEU A 68 6.68 -5.93 -7.18
C LEU A 68 6.16 -6.18 -8.59
N LYS A 69 6.24 -5.18 -9.46
CA LYS A 69 5.76 -5.31 -10.84
C LYS A 69 6.67 -6.16 -11.72
N ALA A 70 7.92 -6.29 -11.36
CA ALA A 70 8.87 -7.14 -12.08
C ALA A 70 8.74 -8.63 -11.72
N ASP A 71 8.08 -8.96 -10.62
CA ASP A 71 7.92 -10.34 -10.15
C ASP A 71 6.51 -10.83 -10.51
N THR A 72 6.42 -11.93 -11.26
CA THR A 72 5.13 -12.45 -11.72
C THR A 72 4.19 -12.82 -10.57
N SER A 73 4.73 -13.20 -9.42
CA SER A 73 3.91 -13.58 -8.25
C SER A 73 3.21 -12.37 -7.60
N THR A 74 3.69 -11.17 -7.85
CA THR A 74 3.17 -9.95 -7.23
C THR A 74 2.74 -8.87 -8.22
N ALA A 75 3.00 -9.06 -9.50
CA ALA A 75 2.80 -8.04 -10.53
C ALA A 75 1.35 -7.54 -10.63
N ASP A 76 0.37 -8.39 -10.37
CA ASP A 76 -1.05 -8.04 -10.52
C ASP A 76 -1.68 -7.50 -9.25
N ILE A 77 -0.94 -7.43 -8.14
CA ILE A 77 -1.48 -6.91 -6.88
C ILE A 77 -1.60 -5.39 -6.99
N PRO A 78 -2.79 -4.81 -6.74
CA PRO A 78 -2.92 -3.36 -6.77
C PRO A 78 -2.10 -2.71 -5.65
N CYS A 79 -1.42 -1.62 -5.99
CA CYS A 79 -0.58 -0.89 -5.05
C CYS A 79 -1.09 0.53 -4.88
N VAL A 80 -1.20 0.98 -3.64
CA VAL A 80 -1.58 2.34 -3.29
C VAL A 80 -0.35 3.07 -2.78
N ALA A 81 -0.02 4.20 -3.39
CA ALA A 81 1.07 5.05 -2.93
C ALA A 81 0.60 5.91 -1.77
N VAL A 82 1.39 5.99 -0.71
CA VAL A 82 1.09 6.80 0.48
C VAL A 82 2.22 7.80 0.68
N THR A 83 1.91 9.08 0.82
CA THR A 83 2.95 10.07 1.04
C THR A 83 2.41 11.37 1.64
N ALA A 84 3.27 12.10 2.34
CA ALA A 84 2.99 13.44 2.84
C ALA A 84 3.15 14.51 1.75
N HIS A 85 3.67 14.12 0.60
CA HIS A 85 3.99 15.08 -0.46
C HIS A 85 2.82 15.31 -1.41
N THR A 86 3.00 16.26 -2.29
CA THR A 86 2.03 17.04 -3.00
C THR A 86 1.50 16.40 -4.29
N ASP A 87 0.75 17.21 -5.04
CA ASP A 87 0.16 16.85 -6.33
C ASP A 87 1.17 16.32 -7.35
N LEU A 88 2.44 16.74 -7.24
CA LEU A 88 3.49 16.28 -8.15
C LEU A 88 3.75 14.78 -7.96
N ASP A 89 3.87 14.34 -6.71
CA ASP A 89 4.06 12.92 -6.41
C ASP A 89 2.83 12.10 -6.77
N ARG A 90 1.65 12.67 -6.59
CA ARG A 90 0.39 12.02 -6.97
C ARG A 90 0.37 11.72 -8.47
N GLY A 91 0.65 12.73 -9.28
CA GLY A 91 0.67 12.57 -10.73
C GLY A 91 1.69 11.55 -11.19
N ARG A 92 2.89 11.61 -10.60
CA ARG A 92 3.97 10.68 -10.92
C ARG A 92 3.62 9.24 -10.51
N ALA A 93 3.03 9.06 -9.34
CA ALA A 93 2.64 7.74 -8.86
C ALA A 93 1.63 7.08 -9.80
N LEU A 94 0.61 7.82 -10.21
CA LEU A 94 -0.40 7.31 -11.13
C LEU A 94 0.21 7.01 -12.50
N GLN A 95 1.13 7.86 -12.96
CA GLN A 95 1.78 7.68 -14.25
C GLN A 95 2.63 6.43 -14.31
N VAL A 96 3.35 6.08 -13.23
CA VAL A 96 4.17 4.87 -13.21
C VAL A 96 3.36 3.60 -12.97
N GLY A 97 2.08 3.70 -12.62
CA GLY A 97 1.20 2.56 -12.55
C GLY A 97 0.59 2.24 -11.19
N PHE A 98 0.83 3.06 -10.15
CA PHE A 98 0.11 2.88 -8.90
C PHE A 98 -1.40 2.98 -9.14
N SER A 99 -2.14 2.11 -8.47
CA SER A 99 -3.60 2.07 -8.64
C SER A 99 -4.30 3.27 -8.03
N ALA A 100 -3.72 3.87 -7.00
CA ALA A 100 -4.26 5.04 -6.33
C ALA A 100 -3.18 5.71 -5.48
N PHE A 101 -3.52 6.85 -4.94
CA PHE A 101 -2.65 7.67 -4.10
C PHE A 101 -3.44 8.12 -2.87
N VAL A 102 -2.83 8.04 -1.69
CA VAL A 102 -3.41 8.51 -0.45
C VAL A 102 -2.43 9.46 0.22
N GLY A 103 -2.89 10.65 0.56
CA GLY A 103 -2.06 11.66 1.20
C GLY A 103 -2.04 11.52 2.72
N LYS A 104 -0.98 12.02 3.33
CA LYS A 104 -0.88 12.18 4.78
C LYS A 104 -1.15 13.64 5.15
N PRO A 105 -1.85 13.92 6.23
CA PRO A 105 -2.48 12.99 7.17
C PRO A 105 -3.67 12.27 6.53
N PHE A 106 -3.93 11.05 6.97
CA PHE A 106 -4.98 10.23 6.38
C PHE A 106 -6.37 10.78 6.68
N LYS A 107 -7.19 10.88 5.65
CA LYS A 107 -8.61 11.15 5.79
C LYS A 107 -9.31 9.80 5.75
N THR A 108 -9.91 9.42 6.85
CA THR A 108 -10.46 8.07 7.03
C THR A 108 -11.41 7.65 5.92
N GLU A 109 -12.36 8.52 5.58
CA GLU A 109 -13.34 8.20 4.54
C GLU A 109 -12.71 7.98 3.17
N GLU A 110 -11.75 8.85 2.81
CA GLU A 110 -11.05 8.76 1.54
C GLU A 110 -10.20 7.50 1.47
N LEU A 111 -9.47 7.21 2.56
CA LEU A 111 -8.65 6.01 2.65
C LEU A 111 -9.48 4.75 2.48
N LEU A 112 -10.56 4.63 3.24
CA LEU A 112 -11.40 3.44 3.20
C LEU A 112 -12.15 3.29 1.87
N ALA A 113 -12.57 4.40 1.27
CA ALA A 113 -13.23 4.36 -0.05
C ALA A 113 -12.25 3.88 -1.13
N THR A 114 -11.01 4.34 -1.08
CA THR A 114 -9.97 3.92 -2.02
C THR A 114 -9.69 2.43 -1.90
N VAL A 115 -9.52 1.95 -0.69
CA VAL A 115 -9.24 0.53 -0.43
C VAL A 115 -10.43 -0.33 -0.88
N ALA A 116 -11.66 0.05 -0.49
CA ALA A 116 -12.85 -0.72 -0.84
C ALA A 116 -13.01 -0.86 -2.35
N ARG A 117 -12.77 0.20 -3.09
CA ARG A 117 -12.86 0.20 -4.54
C ARG A 117 -11.88 -0.80 -5.17
N LEU A 118 -10.65 -0.81 -4.68
CA LEU A 118 -9.59 -1.65 -5.26
C LEU A 118 -9.75 -3.12 -4.89
N VAL A 119 -10.11 -3.44 -3.65
CA VAL A 119 -10.31 -4.84 -3.25
C VAL A 119 -11.56 -5.44 -3.87
N THR A 120 -12.63 -4.66 -4.02
CA THR A 120 -13.86 -5.11 -4.69
C THR A 120 -13.59 -5.43 -6.17
N LYS A 121 -12.82 -4.57 -6.83
CA LYS A 121 -12.47 -4.77 -8.22
C LYS A 121 -11.67 -6.04 -8.44
N GLN A 122 -10.84 -6.41 -7.48
CA GLN A 122 -10.02 -7.61 -7.55
C GLN A 122 -10.78 -8.88 -7.20
N ALA A 123 -11.86 -8.78 -6.44
CA ALA A 123 -12.67 -9.91 -6.02
C ALA A 123 -13.54 -10.48 -7.16
N VAL A 124 -13.59 -9.81 -8.28
CA VAL A 124 -14.31 -10.27 -9.47
C VAL A 124 -13.42 -11.24 -10.32
#